data_dfa62e8c1d51ea480361a66ad2ce5fb7
#
_entry.id   dfa62e8c1d51ea480361a66ad2ce5fb7
#
_cell.length_a   1.000
_cell.length_b   1.000
_cell.length_c   1.000
_cell.angle_alpha   90.00
_cell.angle_beta   90.00
_cell.angle_gamma   90.00
#
_symmetry.space_group_name_H-M   'P 1'
#
loop_
_entity.id
_entity.type
_entity.pdbx_description
1 polymer ?
#
loop_
_entity_poly.entity_id
_entity_poly.type
_entity_poly.pdbx_seq_one_letter_code
_entity_poly.pdbx_strand_id
1 'polypeptide(L)'
;MTSGIAIGGYYAAPLRLSPETIGSLLGLQTLAFAAGALFGGRLGDRLGRRAVFTVSLVLYAAGVLLLLVAASPALLFAGVVTTGLAIGADLPVSLALVNEEAPPGRKGTMVVFSGMLWLAGIVAVLLLSSFMGARGMLGGRILFAHLLIVAVVVLLLRLTLSESAEWAAARRAADARPAAPGEAGAAIEFGRVRDLFRAPTVGALLATGLYYATWNLGANTLGQFGTFLWTALAEGEVAEYSRLTLLGLPVGFVAGLLFMRVVDRPARRVWFAAGTALIVVAWALPALLGPGRFTLVAVMLVSGLGNSFAGESVYKIWSQELFPTLLRATATGVTMAFTRALAGLAALGTPAFALGHTRLFFGLLLGVTAVSAVIGLVWVPRLPAVSPAGPAGPPHPEFLAAAHPEAPVSPGGTPTSVTTVKAVP
;
A
#
# COMPACT_ATOMS: atom_id res chain seq x y z
N MET A 1 8.38 -2.79 11.78
CA MET A 1 8.10 -3.62 12.96
C MET A 1 9.36 -4.27 13.52
N THR A 2 10.10 -5.10 12.76
CA THR A 2 11.31 -5.76 13.26
C THR A 2 12.34 -4.79 13.84
N SER A 3 12.63 -3.67 13.15
CA SER A 3 13.54 -2.64 13.67
C SER A 3 13.07 -2.05 15.02
N GLY A 4 11.76 -1.80 15.16
CA GLY A 4 11.19 -1.31 16.42
C GLY A 4 11.38 -2.30 17.56
N ILE A 5 11.07 -3.57 17.35
CA ILE A 5 11.25 -4.64 18.35
C ILE A 5 12.72 -4.86 18.67
N ALA A 6 13.58 -4.97 17.65
CA ALA A 6 15.01 -5.22 17.84
C ALA A 6 15.72 -4.04 18.52
N ILE A 7 15.54 -2.82 18.02
CA ILE A 7 16.20 -1.62 18.55
C ILE A 7 15.66 -1.27 19.93
N GLY A 8 14.34 -1.16 20.06
CA GLY A 8 13.71 -0.78 21.33
C GLY A 8 13.79 -1.86 22.41
N GLY A 9 13.67 -3.15 22.03
CA GLY A 9 13.62 -4.25 22.97
C GLY A 9 14.99 -4.88 23.32
N TYR A 10 15.93 -4.90 22.34
CA TYR A 10 17.15 -5.68 22.50
C TYR A 10 18.45 -4.87 22.40
N TYR A 11 18.48 -3.78 21.64
CA TYR A 11 19.66 -2.93 21.49
C TYR A 11 19.67 -1.73 22.44
N ALA A 12 18.51 -1.30 22.93
CA ALA A 12 18.37 -0.09 23.74
C ALA A 12 19.25 -0.12 25.01
N ALA A 13 19.11 -1.15 25.83
CA ALA A 13 19.86 -1.26 27.09
C ALA A 13 21.37 -1.49 26.87
N PRO A 14 21.82 -2.45 26.02
CA PRO A 14 23.23 -2.68 25.79
C PRO A 14 23.98 -1.49 25.19
N LEU A 15 23.33 -0.72 24.29
CA LEU A 15 23.93 0.46 23.65
C LEU A 15 23.57 1.77 24.36
N ARG A 16 22.89 1.71 25.52
CA ARG A 16 22.45 2.86 26.31
C ARG A 16 21.72 3.92 25.47
N LEU A 17 20.81 3.45 24.60
CA LEU A 17 20.04 4.35 23.74
C LEU A 17 19.01 5.11 24.57
N SER A 18 18.99 6.44 24.43
CA SER A 18 17.91 7.23 25.01
C SER A 18 16.60 7.06 24.22
N PRO A 19 15.43 7.33 24.83
CA PRO A 19 14.15 7.30 24.11
C PRO A 19 14.15 8.19 22.85
N GLU A 20 14.81 9.35 22.91
CA GLU A 20 14.95 10.29 21.79
C GLU A 20 15.79 9.68 20.66
N THR A 21 16.85 8.94 21.00
CA THR A 21 17.68 8.23 20.01
C THR A 21 16.89 7.13 19.32
N ILE A 22 16.09 6.37 20.08
CA ILE A 22 15.21 5.34 19.51
C ILE A 22 14.18 5.97 18.58
N GLY A 23 13.52 7.05 19.01
CA GLY A 23 12.59 7.81 18.20
C GLY A 23 13.22 8.33 16.91
N SER A 24 14.45 8.89 17.01
CA SER A 24 15.20 9.39 15.85
C SER A 24 15.58 8.27 14.87
N LEU A 25 16.00 7.10 15.36
CA LEU A 25 16.30 5.93 14.53
C LEU A 25 15.07 5.47 13.72
N LEU A 26 13.93 5.30 14.37
CA LEU A 26 12.70 4.83 13.71
C LEU A 26 12.09 5.91 12.82
N GLY A 27 12.14 7.17 13.24
CA GLY A 27 11.69 8.31 12.44
C GLY A 27 12.51 8.48 11.18
N LEU A 28 13.86 8.41 11.29
CA LEU A 28 14.75 8.50 10.14
C LEU A 28 14.58 7.32 9.17
N GLN A 29 14.30 6.10 9.68
CA GLN A 29 13.94 4.95 8.83
C GLN A 29 12.69 5.25 7.99
N THR A 30 11.67 5.88 8.59
CA THR A 30 10.41 6.23 7.91
C THR A 30 10.63 7.33 6.86
N LEU A 31 11.44 8.33 7.15
CA LEU A 31 11.79 9.38 6.19
C LEU A 31 12.65 8.83 5.04
N ALA A 32 13.61 7.96 5.35
CA ALA A 32 14.40 7.26 4.35
C ALA A 32 13.52 6.38 3.44
N PHE A 33 12.51 5.71 4.03
CA PHE A 33 11.50 4.98 3.24
C PHE A 33 10.77 5.92 2.27
N ALA A 34 10.31 7.09 2.72
CA ALA A 34 9.62 8.05 1.85
C ALA A 34 10.51 8.50 0.67
N ALA A 35 11.77 8.81 0.95
CA ALA A 35 12.76 9.15 -0.09
C ALA A 35 12.99 7.96 -1.04
N GLY A 36 13.18 6.76 -0.51
CA GLY A 36 13.33 5.53 -1.29
C GLY A 36 12.15 5.28 -2.23
N ALA A 37 10.92 5.45 -1.74
CA ALA A 37 9.70 5.26 -2.55
C ALA A 37 9.61 6.26 -3.72
N LEU A 38 9.98 7.51 -3.46
CA LEU A 38 9.97 8.55 -4.48
C LEU A 38 10.97 8.25 -5.62
N PHE A 39 12.22 7.96 -5.26
CA PHE A 39 13.27 7.71 -6.25
C PHE A 39 13.16 6.32 -6.87
N GLY A 40 12.87 5.28 -6.07
CA GLY A 40 12.77 3.91 -6.53
C GLY A 40 11.65 3.70 -7.55
N GLY A 41 10.47 4.29 -7.32
CA GLY A 41 9.38 4.25 -8.29
C GLY A 41 9.79 4.82 -9.65
N ARG A 42 10.46 5.99 -9.66
CA ARG A 42 10.95 6.60 -10.90
C ARG A 42 12.03 5.76 -11.58
N LEU A 43 12.98 5.24 -10.82
CA LEU A 43 14.02 4.37 -11.36
C LEU A 43 13.43 3.09 -11.95
N GLY A 44 12.41 2.49 -11.31
CA GLY A 44 11.72 1.31 -11.80
C GLY A 44 11.03 1.51 -13.14
N ASP A 45 10.44 2.68 -13.37
CA ASP A 45 9.83 3.02 -14.66
C ASP A 45 10.89 3.31 -15.75
N ARG A 46 12.06 3.87 -15.39
CA ARG A 46 13.12 4.21 -16.34
C ARG A 46 14.08 3.08 -16.67
N LEU A 47 14.53 2.34 -15.66
CA LEU A 47 15.61 1.34 -15.76
C LEU A 47 15.08 -0.09 -15.87
N GLY A 48 13.79 -0.31 -15.66
CA GLY A 48 13.17 -1.62 -15.61
C GLY A 48 12.90 -2.12 -14.18
N ARG A 49 11.98 -3.07 -14.08
CA ARG A 49 11.54 -3.61 -12.79
C ARG A 49 12.63 -4.45 -12.13
N ARG A 50 13.24 -5.34 -12.92
CA ARG A 50 14.26 -6.29 -12.48
C ARG A 50 15.49 -5.60 -11.88
N ALA A 51 16.00 -4.56 -12.55
CA ALA A 51 17.21 -3.86 -12.13
C ALA A 51 17.03 -3.20 -10.75
N VAL A 52 15.98 -2.38 -10.61
CA VAL A 52 15.71 -1.64 -9.36
C VAL A 52 15.34 -2.60 -8.24
N PHE A 53 14.54 -3.64 -8.54
CA PHE A 53 14.14 -4.67 -7.60
C PHE A 53 15.33 -5.48 -7.05
N THR A 54 16.35 -5.74 -7.88
CA THR A 54 17.59 -6.42 -7.45
C THR A 54 18.45 -5.50 -6.60
N VAL A 55 18.67 -4.25 -7.07
CA VAL A 55 19.51 -3.27 -6.34
C VAL A 55 18.90 -2.92 -4.98
N SER A 56 17.57 -2.73 -4.90
CA SER A 56 16.90 -2.44 -3.63
C SER A 56 17.08 -3.59 -2.64
N LEU A 57 17.03 -4.85 -3.09
CA LEU A 57 17.20 -6.00 -2.20
C LEU A 57 18.66 -6.19 -1.75
N VAL A 58 19.64 -5.92 -2.61
CA VAL A 58 21.06 -5.87 -2.20
C VAL A 58 21.28 -4.77 -1.15
N LEU A 59 20.73 -3.59 -1.40
CA LEU A 59 20.80 -2.48 -0.44
C LEU A 59 20.11 -2.82 0.89
N TYR A 60 18.96 -3.52 0.83
CA TYR A 60 18.27 -4.02 2.03
C TYR A 60 19.13 -5.00 2.82
N ALA A 61 19.70 -6.00 2.14
CA ALA A 61 20.58 -6.99 2.77
C ALA A 61 21.81 -6.30 3.42
N ALA A 62 22.43 -5.34 2.74
CA ALA A 62 23.52 -4.55 3.29
C ALA A 62 23.10 -3.74 4.53
N GLY A 63 21.95 -3.09 4.50
CA GLY A 63 21.40 -2.36 5.65
C GLY A 63 21.07 -3.28 6.82
N VAL A 64 20.47 -4.45 6.57
CA VAL A 64 20.20 -5.46 7.60
C VAL A 64 21.52 -6.01 8.19
N LEU A 65 22.54 -6.20 7.36
CA LEU A 65 23.87 -6.62 7.85
C LEU A 65 24.49 -5.57 8.78
N LEU A 66 24.37 -4.27 8.45
CA LEU A 66 24.81 -3.19 9.35
C LEU A 66 24.08 -3.25 10.70
N LEU A 67 22.77 -3.50 10.69
CA LEU A 67 21.97 -3.65 11.91
C LEU A 67 22.36 -4.91 12.71
N LEU A 68 22.66 -6.02 12.03
CA LEU A 68 23.08 -7.28 12.65
C LEU A 68 24.40 -7.14 13.41
N VAL A 69 25.38 -6.46 12.79
CA VAL A 69 26.73 -6.31 13.37
C VAL A 69 26.83 -5.04 14.24
N ALA A 70 25.75 -4.28 14.38
CA ALA A 70 25.78 -3.00 15.09
C ALA A 70 26.29 -3.16 16.54
N ALA A 71 27.37 -2.44 16.84
CA ALA A 71 27.96 -2.33 18.16
C ALA A 71 27.97 -0.85 18.64
N SER A 72 27.41 0.06 17.86
CA SER A 72 27.31 1.49 18.17
C SER A 72 26.04 2.11 17.60
N PRO A 73 25.54 3.21 18.16
CA PRO A 73 24.39 3.94 17.61
C PRO A 73 24.62 4.39 16.16
N ALA A 74 25.83 4.77 15.78
CA ALA A 74 26.16 5.21 14.42
C ALA A 74 25.89 4.11 13.38
N LEU A 75 26.25 2.85 13.67
CA LEU A 75 25.93 1.71 12.80
C LEU A 75 24.41 1.45 12.72
N LEU A 76 23.68 1.65 13.83
CA LEU A 76 22.22 1.56 13.80
C LEU A 76 21.63 2.63 12.88
N PHE A 77 22.09 3.89 12.97
CA PHE A 77 21.63 4.97 12.09
C PHE A 77 21.92 4.64 10.62
N ALA A 78 23.11 4.21 10.29
CA ALA A 78 23.45 3.80 8.93
C ALA A 78 22.56 2.65 8.45
N GLY A 79 22.34 1.63 9.28
CA GLY A 79 21.52 0.47 8.96
C GLY A 79 20.04 0.83 8.76
N VAL A 80 19.45 1.66 9.62
CA VAL A 80 18.02 2.05 9.49
C VAL A 80 17.79 2.94 8.27
N VAL A 81 18.72 3.86 7.94
CA VAL A 81 18.64 4.68 6.74
C VAL A 81 18.72 3.81 5.50
N THR A 82 19.71 2.93 5.45
CA THR A 82 19.92 2.04 4.29
C THR A 82 18.73 1.10 4.08
N THR A 83 18.21 0.47 5.15
CA THR A 83 17.02 -0.39 5.06
C THR A 83 15.77 0.41 4.70
N GLY A 84 15.61 1.62 5.24
CA GLY A 84 14.49 2.50 4.92
C GLY A 84 14.48 2.86 3.42
N LEU A 85 15.60 3.35 2.88
CA LEU A 85 15.74 3.64 1.45
C LEU A 85 15.46 2.43 0.58
N ALA A 86 15.99 1.27 0.96
CA ALA A 86 15.84 0.02 0.23
C ALA A 86 14.38 -0.44 0.16
N ILE A 87 13.68 -0.52 1.30
CA ILE A 87 12.27 -0.92 1.37
C ILE A 87 11.40 0.08 0.60
N GLY A 88 11.68 1.39 0.77
CA GLY A 88 10.97 2.43 0.05
C GLY A 88 11.10 2.28 -1.47
N ALA A 89 12.31 2.03 -1.97
CA ALA A 89 12.56 1.85 -3.40
C ALA A 89 11.94 0.55 -3.94
N ASP A 90 11.96 -0.52 -3.15
CA ASP A 90 11.43 -1.84 -3.53
C ASP A 90 9.91 -1.84 -3.72
N LEU A 91 9.18 -1.24 -2.80
CA LEU A 91 7.74 -1.42 -2.69
C LEU A 91 6.94 -0.98 -3.94
N PRO A 92 7.16 0.21 -4.53
CA PRO A 92 6.43 0.60 -5.75
C PRO A 92 6.80 -0.25 -6.96
N VAL A 93 8.05 -0.71 -7.04
CA VAL A 93 8.57 -1.50 -8.17
C VAL A 93 8.09 -2.95 -8.08
N SER A 94 8.17 -3.56 -6.89
CA SER A 94 7.68 -4.92 -6.65
C SER A 94 6.18 -5.02 -6.88
N LEU A 95 5.42 -4.01 -6.46
CA LEU A 95 3.99 -3.95 -6.69
C LEU A 95 3.62 -3.86 -8.18
N ALA A 96 4.37 -3.04 -8.94
CA ALA A 96 4.20 -2.96 -10.39
C ALA A 96 4.49 -4.32 -11.05
N LEU A 97 5.62 -4.97 -10.68
CA LEU A 97 5.99 -6.28 -11.21
C LEU A 97 4.94 -7.36 -10.89
N VAL A 98 4.45 -7.42 -9.65
CA VAL A 98 3.37 -8.36 -9.25
C VAL A 98 2.12 -8.17 -10.10
N ASN A 99 1.74 -6.92 -10.40
CA ASN A 99 0.58 -6.64 -11.23
C ASN A 99 0.81 -6.98 -12.70
N GLU A 100 2.01 -6.72 -13.23
CA GLU A 100 2.38 -6.95 -14.64
C GLU A 100 2.54 -8.44 -14.95
N GLU A 101 3.06 -9.26 -14.01
CA GLU A 101 3.25 -10.71 -14.15
C GLU A 101 2.02 -11.54 -13.70
N ALA A 102 1.00 -10.88 -13.16
CA ALA A 102 -0.20 -11.57 -12.70
C ALA A 102 -1.00 -12.17 -13.87
N PRO A 103 -1.57 -13.38 -13.72
CA PRO A 103 -2.44 -13.99 -14.73
C PRO A 103 -3.62 -13.06 -15.06
N PRO A 104 -4.10 -13.08 -16.34
CA PRO A 104 -5.28 -12.32 -16.75
C PRO A 104 -6.48 -12.58 -15.81
N GLY A 105 -7.17 -11.51 -15.39
CA GLY A 105 -8.31 -11.59 -14.47
C GLY A 105 -7.96 -11.87 -13.01
N ARG A 106 -6.65 -11.91 -12.62
CA ARG A 106 -6.22 -12.15 -11.25
C ARG A 106 -5.24 -11.10 -10.69
N LYS A 107 -5.11 -9.94 -11.35
CA LYS A 107 -4.19 -8.88 -10.93
C LYS A 107 -4.46 -8.43 -9.49
N GLY A 108 -5.71 -8.14 -9.15
CA GLY A 108 -6.10 -7.78 -7.79
C GLY A 108 -5.85 -8.88 -6.77
N THR A 109 -6.15 -10.14 -7.13
CA THR A 109 -5.87 -11.31 -6.29
C THR A 109 -4.38 -11.40 -5.91
N MET A 110 -3.47 -11.21 -6.87
CA MET A 110 -2.02 -11.27 -6.61
C MET A 110 -1.55 -10.11 -5.73
N VAL A 111 -2.11 -8.91 -5.91
CA VAL A 111 -1.83 -7.77 -5.04
C VAL A 111 -2.29 -8.03 -3.59
N VAL A 112 -3.49 -8.57 -3.40
CA VAL A 112 -3.98 -8.94 -2.06
C VAL A 112 -3.14 -10.05 -1.45
N PHE A 113 -2.74 -11.06 -2.23
CA PHE A 113 -1.86 -12.13 -1.79
C PHE A 113 -0.51 -11.59 -1.28
N SER A 114 0.07 -10.59 -1.94
CA SER A 114 1.29 -9.94 -1.45
C SER A 114 1.09 -9.30 -0.06
N GLY A 115 -0.10 -8.76 0.21
CA GLY A 115 -0.49 -8.27 1.54
C GLY A 115 -0.60 -9.38 2.59
N MET A 116 -1.07 -10.57 2.20
CA MET A 116 -1.09 -11.74 3.09
C MET A 116 0.32 -12.20 3.47
N LEU A 117 1.26 -12.21 2.53
CA LEU A 117 2.66 -12.52 2.80
C LEU A 117 3.30 -11.49 3.76
N TRP A 118 2.95 -10.21 3.61
CA TRP A 118 3.38 -9.17 4.55
C TRP A 118 2.87 -9.44 5.97
N LEU A 119 1.60 -9.81 6.12
CA LEU A 119 1.02 -10.19 7.41
C LEU A 119 1.70 -11.44 7.99
N ALA A 120 1.97 -12.46 7.18
CA ALA A 120 2.71 -13.66 7.59
C ALA A 120 4.11 -13.30 8.11
N GLY A 121 4.81 -12.35 7.45
CA GLY A 121 6.09 -11.82 7.93
C GLY A 121 5.99 -11.15 9.30
N ILE A 122 4.93 -10.39 9.57
CA ILE A 122 4.67 -9.81 10.90
C ILE A 122 4.52 -10.92 11.95
N VAL A 123 3.70 -11.94 11.67
CA VAL A 123 3.48 -13.08 12.58
C VAL A 123 4.80 -13.80 12.84
N ALA A 124 5.61 -14.07 11.81
CA ALA A 124 6.91 -14.73 11.96
C ALA A 124 7.85 -13.97 12.90
N VAL A 125 7.94 -12.64 12.78
CA VAL A 125 8.77 -11.82 13.66
C VAL A 125 8.24 -11.81 15.10
N LEU A 126 6.91 -11.71 15.29
CA LEU A 126 6.29 -11.76 16.61
C LEU A 126 6.53 -13.10 17.30
N LEU A 127 6.34 -14.21 16.58
CA LEU A 127 6.64 -15.54 17.09
C LEU A 127 8.12 -15.68 17.43
N LEU A 128 9.02 -15.33 16.53
CA LEU A 128 10.46 -15.41 16.77
C LEU A 128 10.87 -14.58 17.99
N SER A 129 10.36 -13.33 18.12
CA SER A 129 10.66 -12.49 19.26
C SER A 129 10.11 -13.04 20.58
N SER A 130 8.96 -13.73 20.55
CA SER A 130 8.37 -14.33 21.76
C SER A 130 9.23 -15.44 22.37
N PHE A 131 10.03 -16.13 21.56
CA PHE A 131 10.99 -17.16 22.02
C PHE A 131 12.34 -16.59 22.44
N MET A 132 12.63 -15.32 22.14
CA MET A 132 13.95 -14.74 22.44
C MET A 132 14.11 -14.31 23.89
N GLY A 133 13.03 -14.03 24.62
CA GLY A 133 13.07 -13.66 26.02
C GLY A 133 14.04 -12.49 26.31
N ALA A 134 14.71 -12.53 27.45
CA ALA A 134 15.66 -11.49 27.90
C ALA A 134 17.09 -11.69 27.35
N ARG A 135 17.25 -12.13 26.09
CA ARG A 135 18.57 -12.40 25.49
C ARG A 135 19.36 -11.16 25.08
N GLY A 136 18.90 -9.97 25.44
CA GLY A 136 19.60 -8.72 25.14
C GLY A 136 19.98 -8.56 23.67
N MET A 137 21.16 -8.05 23.37
CA MET A 137 21.62 -7.82 22.00
C MET A 137 21.61 -9.05 21.10
N LEU A 138 21.79 -10.27 21.66
CA LEU A 138 21.72 -11.51 20.90
C LEU A 138 20.31 -11.74 20.31
N GLY A 139 19.24 -11.41 21.05
CA GLY A 139 17.88 -11.49 20.55
C GLY A 139 17.65 -10.57 19.32
N GLY A 140 18.14 -9.34 19.40
CA GLY A 140 18.08 -8.40 18.28
C GLY A 140 18.89 -8.87 17.06
N ARG A 141 20.09 -9.44 17.28
CA ARG A 141 20.91 -10.04 16.21
C ARG A 141 20.20 -11.23 15.54
N ILE A 142 19.53 -12.09 16.28
CA ILE A 142 18.77 -13.21 15.72
C ILE A 142 17.63 -12.69 14.85
N LEU A 143 16.91 -11.63 15.28
CA LEU A 143 15.87 -11.02 14.47
C LEU A 143 16.41 -10.43 13.15
N PHE A 144 17.57 -9.77 13.19
CA PHE A 144 18.18 -9.24 11.96
C PHE A 144 18.81 -10.36 11.10
N ALA A 145 19.40 -11.40 11.70
CA ALA A 145 19.89 -12.56 10.98
C ALA A 145 18.77 -13.27 10.20
N HIS A 146 17.60 -13.46 10.82
CA HIS A 146 16.43 -14.00 10.14
C HIS A 146 16.07 -13.15 8.90
N LEU A 147 16.00 -11.81 9.03
CA LEU A 147 15.74 -10.95 7.90
C LEU A 147 16.81 -11.03 6.81
N LEU A 148 18.09 -11.13 7.21
CA LEU A 148 19.20 -11.28 6.26
C LEU A 148 19.09 -12.57 5.47
N ILE A 149 18.79 -13.70 6.15
CA ILE A 149 18.57 -15.00 5.49
C ILE A 149 17.43 -14.90 4.47
N VAL A 150 16.28 -14.35 4.88
CA VAL A 150 15.14 -14.15 3.97
C VAL A 150 15.52 -13.26 2.79
N ALA A 151 16.24 -12.15 3.03
CA ALA A 151 16.67 -11.24 1.97
C ALA A 151 17.60 -11.93 0.97
N VAL A 152 18.57 -12.74 1.44
CA VAL A 152 19.48 -13.50 0.58
C VAL A 152 18.73 -14.56 -0.23
N VAL A 153 17.83 -15.32 0.40
CA VAL A 153 17.00 -16.31 -0.31
C VAL A 153 16.16 -15.65 -1.40
N VAL A 154 15.48 -14.53 -1.06
CA VAL A 154 14.69 -13.80 -2.04
C VAL A 154 15.58 -13.20 -3.14
N LEU A 155 16.78 -12.70 -2.81
CA LEU A 155 17.74 -12.21 -3.82
C LEU A 155 18.13 -13.31 -4.81
N LEU A 156 18.45 -14.52 -4.32
CA LEU A 156 18.79 -15.64 -5.19
C LEU A 156 17.63 -16.03 -6.10
N LEU A 157 16.40 -16.07 -5.56
CA LEU A 157 15.20 -16.32 -6.35
C LEU A 157 14.95 -15.19 -7.39
N ARG A 158 15.23 -13.94 -7.06
CA ARG A 158 15.09 -12.80 -7.99
C ARG A 158 16.07 -12.82 -9.15
N LEU A 159 17.26 -13.39 -8.99
CA LEU A 159 18.22 -13.51 -10.08
C LEU A 159 17.70 -14.37 -11.24
N THR A 160 16.74 -15.26 -10.96
CA THR A 160 16.08 -16.09 -11.98
C THR A 160 14.92 -15.41 -12.70
N LEU A 161 14.43 -14.24 -12.20
CA LEU A 161 13.32 -13.54 -12.82
C LEU A 161 13.76 -12.81 -14.09
N SER A 162 12.92 -12.86 -15.12
CA SER A 162 13.03 -12.04 -16.33
C SER A 162 12.53 -10.61 -16.07
N GLU A 163 12.82 -9.70 -16.98
CA GLU A 163 12.19 -8.37 -16.97
C GLU A 163 10.72 -8.49 -17.37
N SER A 164 9.87 -7.59 -16.83
CA SER A 164 8.44 -7.53 -17.16
C SER A 164 8.21 -7.38 -18.66
N ALA A 165 7.45 -8.32 -19.23
CA ALA A 165 7.08 -8.30 -20.65
C ALA A 165 6.19 -7.09 -20.96
N GLU A 166 5.27 -6.72 -20.06
CA GLU A 166 4.38 -5.56 -20.19
C GLU A 166 5.21 -4.25 -20.22
N TRP A 167 6.16 -4.10 -19.30
CA TRP A 167 7.05 -2.95 -19.27
C TRP A 167 7.93 -2.89 -20.52
N ALA A 168 8.55 -4.01 -20.92
CA ALA A 168 9.43 -4.05 -22.08
C ALA A 168 8.69 -3.74 -23.39
N ALA A 169 7.44 -4.18 -23.53
CA ALA A 169 6.59 -3.84 -24.67
C ALA A 169 6.21 -2.36 -24.67
N ALA A 170 5.79 -1.82 -23.50
CA ALA A 170 5.46 -0.40 -23.36
C ALA A 170 6.68 0.50 -23.65
N ARG A 171 7.86 0.10 -23.21
CA ARG A 171 9.11 0.82 -23.47
C ARG A 171 9.45 0.83 -24.94
N ARG A 172 9.41 -0.32 -25.63
CA ARG A 172 9.65 -0.41 -27.08
C ARG A 172 8.66 0.43 -27.89
N ALA A 173 7.37 0.42 -27.50
CA ALA A 173 6.35 1.23 -28.14
C ALA A 173 6.61 2.74 -27.95
N ALA A 174 7.10 3.15 -26.79
CA ALA A 174 7.48 4.54 -26.51
C ALA A 174 8.71 4.98 -27.34
N ASP A 175 9.73 4.12 -27.43
CA ASP A 175 10.98 4.40 -28.16
C ASP A 175 10.76 4.38 -29.70
N ALA A 176 9.79 3.59 -30.21
CA ALA A 176 9.46 3.51 -31.64
C ALA A 176 8.59 4.68 -32.15
N ARG A 177 8.08 5.54 -31.27
CA ARG A 177 7.21 6.66 -31.66
C ARG A 177 8.07 7.83 -32.15
N PRO A 178 8.00 8.24 -33.47
CA PRO A 178 8.69 9.42 -33.95
C PRO A 178 8.17 10.64 -33.16
N ALA A 179 9.08 11.53 -32.76
CA ALA A 179 8.71 12.84 -32.26
C ALA A 179 8.11 13.64 -33.43
N ALA A 180 6.80 13.64 -33.58
CA ALA A 180 6.14 14.44 -34.61
C ALA A 180 6.30 15.93 -34.28
N PRO A 181 6.88 16.75 -35.15
CA PRO A 181 6.95 18.19 -34.94
C PRO A 181 5.53 18.77 -34.95
N GLY A 182 5.06 19.28 -33.85
CA GLY A 182 3.78 20.00 -33.73
C GLY A 182 2.67 19.35 -32.93
N GLU A 183 2.72 18.08 -32.60
CA GLU A 183 1.74 17.44 -31.71
C GLU A 183 2.11 17.56 -30.22
N ALA A 184 2.40 18.77 -29.78
CA ALA A 184 2.71 19.06 -28.36
C ALA A 184 1.50 18.89 -27.42
N GLY A 185 0.37 18.39 -27.88
CA GLY A 185 -0.88 18.37 -27.14
C GLY A 185 -1.53 17.00 -26.86
N ALA A 186 -1.18 15.92 -27.56
CA ALA A 186 -1.98 14.70 -27.49
C ALA A 186 -1.20 13.42 -27.16
N ALA A 187 0.12 13.37 -27.29
CA ALA A 187 0.90 12.22 -26.87
C ALA A 187 1.49 12.47 -25.49
N ILE A 188 0.91 11.86 -24.45
CA ILE A 188 1.58 11.69 -23.16
C ILE A 188 2.92 11.03 -23.48
N GLU A 189 4.05 11.78 -23.39
CA GLU A 189 5.38 11.19 -23.46
C GLU A 189 5.53 10.24 -22.27
N PHE A 190 5.17 8.97 -22.51
CA PHE A 190 5.21 7.94 -21.50
C PHE A 190 6.58 7.90 -20.83
N GLY A 191 6.60 8.25 -19.55
CA GLY A 191 7.80 8.19 -18.72
C GLY A 191 8.33 9.53 -18.20
N ARG A 192 7.73 10.68 -18.49
CA ARG A 192 8.09 11.93 -17.81
C ARG A 192 7.26 12.12 -16.53
N VAL A 193 7.92 12.40 -15.40
CA VAL A 193 7.26 12.70 -14.12
C VAL A 193 6.22 13.82 -14.26
N ARG A 194 6.48 14.80 -15.13
CA ARG A 194 5.58 15.91 -15.43
C ARG A 194 4.20 15.44 -15.92
N ASP A 195 4.13 14.27 -16.57
CA ASP A 195 2.88 13.76 -17.13
C ASP A 195 1.93 13.23 -16.05
N LEU A 196 2.45 12.92 -14.84
CA LEU A 196 1.60 12.63 -13.68
C LEU A 196 0.77 13.82 -13.23
N PHE A 197 1.27 15.04 -13.47
CA PHE A 197 0.63 16.30 -13.06
C PHE A 197 -0.20 16.94 -14.18
N ARG A 198 -0.47 16.20 -15.26
CA ARG A 198 -1.31 16.63 -16.38
C ARG A 198 -2.58 15.79 -16.47
N ALA A 199 -3.62 16.33 -17.10
CA ALA A 199 -4.81 15.53 -17.42
C ALA A 199 -4.44 14.41 -18.43
N PRO A 200 -4.98 13.20 -18.30
CA PRO A 200 -5.96 12.75 -17.31
C PRO A 200 -5.35 12.20 -16.01
N THR A 201 -4.02 11.98 -15.94
CA THR A 201 -3.33 11.27 -14.85
C THR A 201 -3.34 12.00 -13.52
N VAL A 202 -3.37 13.35 -13.53
CA VAL A 202 -3.40 14.15 -12.28
C VAL A 202 -4.62 13.84 -11.43
N GLY A 203 -5.79 13.59 -12.04
CA GLY A 203 -7.00 13.19 -11.32
C GLY A 203 -6.81 11.85 -10.58
N ALA A 204 -6.20 10.87 -11.25
CA ALA A 204 -5.87 9.59 -10.65
C ALA A 204 -4.82 9.73 -9.53
N LEU A 205 -3.78 10.55 -9.74
CA LEU A 205 -2.74 10.81 -8.74
C LEU A 205 -3.33 11.44 -7.45
N LEU A 206 -4.16 12.46 -7.60
CA LEU A 206 -4.80 13.11 -6.47
C LEU A 206 -5.79 12.18 -5.77
N ALA A 207 -6.63 11.45 -6.51
CA ALA A 207 -7.60 10.56 -5.90
C ALA A 207 -6.93 9.41 -5.13
N THR A 208 -5.94 8.73 -5.72
CA THR A 208 -5.23 7.63 -5.05
C THR A 208 -4.35 8.13 -3.91
N GLY A 209 -3.65 9.26 -4.09
CA GLY A 209 -2.80 9.86 -3.07
C GLY A 209 -3.59 10.36 -1.86
N LEU A 210 -4.69 11.11 -2.08
CA LEU A 210 -5.54 11.61 -1.00
C LEU A 210 -6.29 10.47 -0.31
N TYR A 211 -6.81 9.47 -1.06
CA TYR A 211 -7.41 8.30 -0.46
C TYR A 211 -6.44 7.61 0.49
N TYR A 212 -5.23 7.30 -0.01
CA TYR A 212 -4.24 6.58 0.79
C TYR A 212 -3.75 7.39 1.98
N ALA A 213 -3.52 8.69 1.81
CA ALA A 213 -3.07 9.57 2.90
C ALA A 213 -4.13 9.69 4.00
N THR A 214 -5.40 9.94 3.65
CA THR A 214 -6.48 10.10 4.64
C THR A 214 -6.82 8.78 5.33
N TRP A 215 -6.90 7.68 4.60
CA TRP A 215 -7.05 6.35 5.19
C TRP A 215 -5.87 5.98 6.11
N ASN A 216 -4.63 6.25 5.67
CA ASN A 216 -3.43 5.88 6.40
C ASN A 216 -3.29 6.61 7.75
N LEU A 217 -3.81 7.83 7.89
CA LEU A 217 -3.79 8.55 9.16
C LEU A 217 -4.48 7.73 10.27
N GLY A 218 -5.66 7.18 10.01
CA GLY A 218 -6.35 6.31 10.96
C GLY A 218 -5.60 5.00 11.22
N ALA A 219 -5.21 4.29 10.15
CA ALA A 219 -4.51 3.01 10.24
C ALA A 219 -3.13 3.16 10.92
N ASN A 220 -2.38 4.21 10.60
CA ASN A 220 -1.07 4.49 11.19
C ASN A 220 -1.18 4.90 12.66
N THR A 221 -2.21 5.68 13.02
CA THR A 221 -2.49 6.03 14.43
C THR A 221 -2.72 4.77 15.25
N LEU A 222 -3.57 3.87 14.80
CA LEU A 222 -3.80 2.60 15.50
C LEU A 222 -2.54 1.73 15.56
N GLY A 223 -1.81 1.64 14.45
CA GLY A 223 -0.60 0.82 14.34
C GLY A 223 0.59 1.31 15.17
N GLN A 224 0.74 2.63 15.34
CA GLN A 224 1.85 3.22 16.10
C GLN A 224 1.47 3.56 17.55
N PHE A 225 0.28 4.08 17.75
CA PHE A 225 -0.15 4.64 19.04
C PHE A 225 -1.25 3.82 19.70
N GLY A 226 -1.68 2.69 19.12
CA GLY A 226 -2.77 1.87 19.67
C GLY A 226 -2.51 1.44 21.11
N THR A 227 -1.29 0.99 21.44
CA THR A 227 -0.90 0.64 22.81
C THR A 227 -0.97 1.86 23.73
N PHE A 228 -0.44 3.01 23.28
CA PHE A 228 -0.50 4.26 24.04
C PHE A 228 -1.95 4.69 24.32
N LEU A 229 -2.81 4.68 23.30
CA LEU A 229 -4.23 5.02 23.46
C LEU A 229 -4.94 4.06 24.41
N TRP A 230 -4.59 2.76 24.35
CA TRP A 230 -5.13 1.74 25.26
C TRP A 230 -4.74 2.00 26.71
N THR A 231 -3.46 2.24 26.98
CA THR A 231 -2.97 2.47 28.34
C THR A 231 -3.40 3.82 28.91
N ALA A 232 -3.41 4.87 28.08
CA ALA A 232 -3.68 6.23 28.54
C ALA A 232 -5.19 6.57 28.60
N LEU A 233 -6.04 5.97 27.75
CA LEU A 233 -7.44 6.34 27.65
C LEU A 233 -8.40 5.23 28.10
N ALA A 234 -7.97 3.97 28.09
CA ALA A 234 -8.76 2.82 28.55
C ALA A 234 -8.22 2.21 29.85
N GLU A 235 -7.14 2.78 30.41
CA GLU A 235 -6.50 2.28 31.65
C GLU A 235 -6.17 0.78 31.58
N GLY A 236 -5.85 0.30 30.36
CA GLY A 236 -5.56 -1.10 30.10
C GLY A 236 -4.08 -1.42 30.16
N GLU A 237 -3.74 -2.70 30.31
CA GLU A 237 -2.37 -3.16 30.31
C GLU A 237 -1.84 -3.38 28.87
N VAL A 238 -0.53 -3.20 28.68
CA VAL A 238 0.17 -3.46 27.40
C VAL A 238 -0.02 -4.92 26.96
N ALA A 239 0.02 -5.87 27.93
CA ALA A 239 -0.19 -7.28 27.64
C ALA A 239 -1.61 -7.58 27.13
N GLU A 240 -2.61 -6.91 27.69
CA GLU A 240 -4.00 -7.01 27.24
C GLU A 240 -4.18 -6.52 25.80
N TYR A 241 -3.63 -5.33 25.48
CA TYR A 241 -3.62 -4.81 24.13
C TYR A 241 -2.95 -5.79 23.12
N SER A 242 -1.82 -6.37 23.51
CA SER A 242 -1.11 -7.32 22.66
C SER A 242 -1.93 -8.59 22.40
N ARG A 243 -2.60 -9.12 23.42
CA ARG A 243 -3.50 -10.29 23.28
C ARG A 243 -4.68 -9.98 22.36
N LEU A 244 -5.32 -8.82 22.54
CA LEU A 244 -6.43 -8.38 21.67
C LEU A 244 -5.98 -8.23 20.22
N THR A 245 -4.79 -7.67 19.99
CA THR A 245 -4.22 -7.53 18.65
C THR A 245 -3.97 -8.91 18.02
N LEU A 246 -3.39 -9.85 18.76
CA LEU A 246 -3.15 -11.22 18.30
C LEU A 246 -4.45 -11.96 17.94
N LEU A 247 -5.50 -11.77 18.73
CA LEU A 247 -6.83 -12.34 18.44
C LEU A 247 -7.46 -11.76 17.16
N GLY A 248 -7.14 -10.54 16.81
CA GLY A 248 -7.60 -9.91 15.58
C GLY A 248 -6.90 -10.41 14.30
N LEU A 249 -5.65 -10.90 14.39
CA LEU A 249 -4.88 -11.33 13.21
C LEU A 249 -5.53 -12.46 12.40
N PRO A 250 -6.06 -13.55 13.00
CA PRO A 250 -6.75 -14.61 12.26
C PRO A 250 -7.99 -14.08 11.51
N VAL A 251 -8.74 -13.15 12.11
CA VAL A 251 -9.91 -12.52 11.50
C VAL A 251 -9.49 -11.73 10.26
N GLY A 252 -8.44 -10.92 10.36
CA GLY A 252 -7.87 -10.18 9.23
C GLY A 252 -7.35 -11.11 8.12
N PHE A 253 -6.73 -12.24 8.49
CA PHE A 253 -6.26 -13.23 7.53
C PHE A 253 -7.41 -13.89 6.76
N VAL A 254 -8.45 -14.36 7.46
CA VAL A 254 -9.64 -14.96 6.83
C VAL A 254 -10.37 -13.94 5.95
N ALA A 255 -10.52 -12.70 6.42
CA ALA A 255 -11.12 -11.62 5.63
C ALA A 255 -10.31 -11.31 4.36
N GLY A 256 -8.98 -11.33 4.44
CA GLY A 256 -8.09 -11.19 3.28
C GLY A 256 -8.29 -12.32 2.25
N LEU A 257 -8.38 -13.59 2.71
CA LEU A 257 -8.68 -14.72 1.84
C LEU A 257 -10.05 -14.59 1.16
N LEU A 258 -11.06 -14.10 1.87
CA LEU A 258 -12.36 -13.80 1.29
C LEU A 258 -12.27 -12.68 0.26
N PHE A 259 -11.52 -11.63 0.54
CA PHE A 259 -11.33 -10.52 -0.39
C PHE A 259 -10.63 -10.97 -1.68
N MET A 260 -9.65 -11.87 -1.61
CA MET A 260 -9.00 -12.45 -2.80
C MET A 260 -9.99 -13.12 -3.77
N ARG A 261 -11.12 -13.65 -3.28
CA ARG A 261 -12.15 -14.28 -4.13
C ARG A 261 -13.03 -13.28 -4.88
N VAL A 262 -13.10 -12.04 -4.42
CA VAL A 262 -14.05 -11.04 -4.93
C VAL A 262 -13.37 -9.79 -5.51
N VAL A 263 -12.08 -9.61 -5.28
CA VAL A 263 -11.36 -8.39 -5.63
C VAL A 263 -11.28 -8.11 -7.14
N ASP A 264 -11.22 -9.15 -7.94
CA ASP A 264 -11.19 -9.06 -9.41
C ASP A 264 -12.61 -9.18 -10.04
N ARG A 265 -13.68 -9.13 -9.21
CA ARG A 265 -15.07 -9.24 -9.65
C ARG A 265 -15.80 -7.90 -9.47
N PRO A 266 -16.92 -7.68 -10.18
CA PRO A 266 -17.77 -6.49 -9.97
C PRO A 266 -18.21 -6.30 -8.52
N ALA A 267 -18.37 -7.39 -7.77
CA ALA A 267 -18.68 -7.39 -6.34
C ALA A 267 -17.67 -6.65 -5.48
N ARG A 268 -16.43 -6.38 -5.97
CA ARG A 268 -15.40 -5.60 -5.25
C ARG A 268 -15.95 -4.29 -4.69
N ARG A 269 -16.82 -3.59 -5.43
CA ARG A 269 -17.40 -2.32 -4.99
C ARG A 269 -18.27 -2.46 -3.74
N VAL A 270 -19.08 -3.52 -3.67
CA VAL A 270 -19.95 -3.80 -2.52
C VAL A 270 -19.09 -4.11 -1.29
N TRP A 271 -18.07 -4.95 -1.45
CA TRP A 271 -17.15 -5.29 -0.36
C TRP A 271 -16.34 -4.08 0.10
N PHE A 272 -15.90 -3.23 -0.83
CA PHE A 272 -15.25 -1.97 -0.50
C PHE A 272 -16.18 -1.03 0.28
N ALA A 273 -17.44 -0.87 -0.14
CA ALA A 273 -18.42 -0.05 0.57
C ALA A 273 -18.70 -0.60 1.98
N ALA A 274 -18.89 -1.92 2.12
CA ALA A 274 -19.07 -2.55 3.42
C ALA A 274 -17.85 -2.37 4.34
N GLY A 275 -16.63 -2.60 3.82
CA GLY A 275 -15.39 -2.37 4.56
C GLY A 275 -15.21 -0.93 5.00
N THR A 276 -15.50 0.01 4.12
CA THR A 276 -15.47 1.45 4.42
C THR A 276 -16.48 1.83 5.50
N ALA A 277 -17.70 1.31 5.44
CA ALA A 277 -18.73 1.52 6.45
C ALA A 277 -18.26 1.01 7.84
N LEU A 278 -17.65 -0.18 7.88
CA LEU A 278 -17.07 -0.72 9.12
C LEU A 278 -15.99 0.20 9.71
N ILE A 279 -15.08 0.75 8.87
CA ILE A 279 -14.03 1.65 9.35
C ILE A 279 -14.64 2.97 9.88
N VAL A 280 -15.62 3.54 9.17
CA VAL A 280 -16.31 4.77 9.61
C VAL A 280 -17.03 4.53 10.93
N VAL A 281 -17.80 3.43 11.06
CA VAL A 281 -18.49 3.08 12.32
C VAL A 281 -17.47 2.89 13.44
N ALA A 282 -16.36 2.20 13.19
CA ALA A 282 -15.32 1.98 14.20
C ALA A 282 -14.78 3.30 14.77
N TRP A 283 -14.44 4.28 13.93
CA TRP A 283 -13.96 5.59 14.39
C TRP A 283 -15.07 6.51 14.93
N ALA A 284 -16.32 6.31 14.52
CA ALA A 284 -17.47 7.04 15.08
C ALA A 284 -17.72 6.69 16.56
N LEU A 285 -17.48 5.46 16.98
CA LEU A 285 -17.71 5.04 18.35
C LEU A 285 -16.94 5.87 19.40
N PRO A 286 -15.60 5.98 19.36
CA PRO A 286 -14.89 6.81 20.32
C PRO A 286 -15.10 8.32 20.10
N ALA A 287 -15.42 8.76 18.90
CA ALA A 287 -15.73 10.17 18.61
C ALA A 287 -17.06 10.62 19.26
N LEU A 288 -18.09 9.76 19.26
CA LEU A 288 -19.43 10.08 19.75
C LEU A 288 -19.64 9.66 21.21
N LEU A 289 -19.19 8.46 21.57
CA LEU A 289 -19.40 7.89 22.92
C LEU A 289 -18.23 8.19 23.87
N GLY A 290 -17.12 8.70 23.36
CA GLY A 290 -15.88 8.86 24.09
C GLY A 290 -15.00 7.60 24.05
N PRO A 291 -13.66 7.78 24.28
CA PRO A 291 -12.75 6.65 24.36
C PRO A 291 -12.95 5.86 25.65
N GLY A 292 -12.87 4.55 25.54
CA GLY A 292 -12.96 3.61 26.64
C GLY A 292 -12.65 2.21 26.14
N ARG A 293 -12.58 1.22 27.02
CA ARG A 293 -12.23 -0.17 26.66
C ARG A 293 -13.07 -0.70 25.50
N PHE A 294 -14.39 -0.54 25.60
CA PHE A 294 -15.32 -1.03 24.57
C PHE A 294 -15.07 -0.35 23.21
N THR A 295 -15.01 1.00 23.20
CA THR A 295 -14.87 1.76 21.94
C THR A 295 -13.51 1.52 21.28
N LEU A 296 -12.43 1.39 22.06
CA LEU A 296 -11.10 1.11 21.51
C LEU A 296 -10.96 -0.33 21.03
N VAL A 297 -11.55 -1.32 21.70
CA VAL A 297 -11.64 -2.70 21.18
C VAL A 297 -12.43 -2.74 19.88
N ALA A 298 -13.56 -2.02 19.82
CA ALA A 298 -14.33 -1.92 18.59
C ALA A 298 -13.52 -1.29 17.45
N VAL A 299 -12.76 -0.22 17.71
CA VAL A 299 -11.82 0.36 16.71
C VAL A 299 -10.84 -0.71 16.23
N MET A 300 -10.21 -1.46 17.13
CA MET A 300 -9.21 -2.47 16.73
C MET A 300 -9.81 -3.58 15.87
N LEU A 301 -10.91 -4.19 16.29
CA LEU A 301 -11.49 -5.37 15.64
C LEU A 301 -12.31 -4.99 14.39
N VAL A 302 -13.19 -3.99 14.51
CA VAL A 302 -14.11 -3.60 13.43
C VAL A 302 -13.36 -2.88 12.32
N SER A 303 -12.45 -1.94 12.66
CA SER A 303 -11.63 -1.30 11.62
C SER A 303 -10.63 -2.28 11.01
N GLY A 304 -10.09 -3.23 11.78
CA GLY A 304 -9.23 -4.31 11.29
C GLY A 304 -9.92 -5.15 10.21
N LEU A 305 -11.16 -5.56 10.47
CA LEU A 305 -12.00 -6.26 9.50
C LEU A 305 -12.29 -5.37 8.27
N GLY A 306 -12.69 -4.13 8.48
CA GLY A 306 -12.95 -3.17 7.41
C GLY A 306 -11.74 -2.92 6.52
N ASN A 307 -10.55 -2.81 7.11
CA ASN A 307 -9.28 -2.61 6.40
C ASN A 307 -8.93 -3.76 5.43
N SER A 308 -9.42 -4.97 5.67
CA SER A 308 -9.23 -6.10 4.76
C SER A 308 -9.91 -5.86 3.41
N PHE A 309 -11.02 -5.11 3.38
CA PHE A 309 -11.82 -4.85 2.18
C PHE A 309 -11.66 -3.43 1.62
N ALA A 310 -11.28 -2.45 2.45
CA ALA A 310 -11.19 -1.03 2.08
C ALA A 310 -9.88 -0.37 2.57
N GLY A 311 -8.83 -1.16 2.77
CA GLY A 311 -7.55 -0.67 3.25
C GLY A 311 -6.50 -0.48 2.16
N GLU A 312 -5.25 -0.66 2.55
CA GLU A 312 -4.07 -0.50 1.70
C GLU A 312 -4.11 -1.38 0.44
N SER A 313 -4.70 -2.58 0.51
CA SER A 313 -4.82 -3.48 -0.64
C SER A 313 -5.60 -2.85 -1.80
N VAL A 314 -6.67 -2.12 -1.50
CA VAL A 314 -7.48 -1.43 -2.52
C VAL A 314 -6.70 -0.26 -3.12
N TYR A 315 -6.01 0.54 -2.30
CA TYR A 315 -5.10 1.58 -2.81
C TYR A 315 -4.05 0.99 -3.75
N LYS A 316 -3.42 -0.12 -3.36
CA LYS A 316 -2.41 -0.81 -4.19
C LYS A 316 -2.98 -1.24 -5.54
N ILE A 317 -4.21 -1.76 -5.57
CA ILE A 317 -4.87 -2.14 -6.82
C ILE A 317 -5.13 -0.92 -7.70
N TRP A 318 -5.74 0.14 -7.14
CA TRP A 318 -6.01 1.36 -7.91
C TRP A 318 -4.74 2.04 -8.42
N SER A 319 -3.65 2.00 -7.66
CA SER A 319 -2.36 2.53 -8.10
C SER A 319 -1.77 1.76 -9.29
N GLN A 320 -2.25 0.54 -9.55
CA GLN A 320 -1.83 -0.25 -10.70
C GLN A 320 -2.82 -0.14 -11.88
N GLU A 321 -4.12 0.05 -11.61
CA GLU A 321 -5.18 0.12 -12.63
C GLU A 321 -5.27 1.51 -13.30
N LEU A 322 -4.99 2.59 -12.56
CA LEU A 322 -5.24 3.97 -12.99
C LEU A 322 -4.05 4.66 -13.66
N PHE A 323 -2.89 4.01 -13.74
CA PHE A 323 -1.70 4.62 -14.34
C PHE A 323 -1.12 3.79 -15.48
N PRO A 324 -0.59 4.46 -16.52
CA PRO A 324 0.15 3.80 -17.59
C PRO A 324 1.36 3.04 -17.04
N THR A 325 1.73 1.93 -17.70
CA THR A 325 2.81 1.03 -17.25
C THR A 325 4.12 1.78 -16.94
N LEU A 326 4.53 2.74 -17.79
CA LEU A 326 5.79 3.50 -17.60
C LEU A 326 5.71 4.61 -16.53
N LEU A 327 4.55 4.86 -15.93
CA LEU A 327 4.36 5.84 -14.85
C LEU A 327 3.82 5.20 -13.56
N ARG A 328 3.48 3.92 -13.58
CA ARG A 328 2.80 3.20 -12.51
C ARG A 328 3.62 3.17 -11.21
N ALA A 329 4.89 2.77 -11.29
CA ALA A 329 5.76 2.75 -10.12
C ALA A 329 6.10 4.17 -9.64
N THR A 330 6.29 5.13 -10.56
CA THR A 330 6.50 6.55 -10.20
C THR A 330 5.29 7.11 -9.45
N ALA A 331 4.06 6.89 -9.95
CA ALA A 331 2.83 7.35 -9.31
C ALA A 331 2.65 6.74 -7.91
N THR A 332 2.88 5.42 -7.79
CA THR A 332 2.85 4.72 -6.51
C THR A 332 3.90 5.29 -5.55
N GLY A 333 5.13 5.51 -6.01
CA GLY A 333 6.21 6.09 -5.22
C GLY A 333 5.88 7.50 -4.70
N VAL A 334 5.34 8.37 -5.55
CA VAL A 334 4.93 9.74 -5.19
C VAL A 334 3.82 9.72 -4.14
N THR A 335 2.77 8.92 -4.34
CA THR A 335 1.64 8.85 -3.40
C THR A 335 2.03 8.21 -2.07
N MET A 336 2.91 7.21 -2.07
CA MET A 336 3.47 6.62 -0.85
C MET A 336 4.37 7.60 -0.10
N ALA A 337 5.27 8.30 -0.79
CA ALA A 337 6.14 9.29 -0.18
C ALA A 337 5.33 10.40 0.50
N PHE A 338 4.32 10.94 -0.19
CA PHE A 338 3.40 11.94 0.36
C PHE A 338 2.69 11.42 1.61
N THR A 339 2.11 10.22 1.54
CA THR A 339 1.40 9.59 2.65
C THR A 339 2.31 9.37 3.88
N ARG A 340 3.53 8.88 3.66
CA ARG A 340 4.49 8.64 4.76
C ARG A 340 5.01 9.92 5.37
N ALA A 341 5.22 10.97 4.57
CA ALA A 341 5.59 12.29 5.09
C ALA A 341 4.46 12.87 5.96
N LEU A 342 3.21 12.83 5.47
CA LEU A 342 2.05 13.30 6.23
C LEU A 342 1.83 12.51 7.53
N ALA A 343 1.94 11.18 7.47
CA ALA A 343 1.81 10.32 8.64
C ALA A 343 2.93 10.58 9.67
N GLY A 344 4.17 10.80 9.21
CA GLY A 344 5.29 11.16 10.07
C GLY A 344 5.08 12.49 10.79
N LEU A 345 4.62 13.52 10.06
CA LEU A 345 4.31 14.82 10.65
C LEU A 345 3.15 14.72 11.68
N ALA A 346 2.08 14.01 11.34
CA ALA A 346 0.96 13.81 12.27
C ALA A 346 1.40 13.06 13.54
N ALA A 347 2.30 12.08 13.41
CA ALA A 347 2.81 11.29 14.53
C ALA A 347 3.49 12.13 15.60
N LEU A 348 4.18 13.23 15.22
CA LEU A 348 4.88 14.12 16.16
C LEU A 348 3.93 14.73 17.20
N GLY A 349 2.71 15.06 16.82
CA GLY A 349 1.72 15.69 17.71
C GLY A 349 0.67 14.73 18.29
N THR A 350 0.58 13.50 17.78
CA THR A 350 -0.51 12.57 18.12
C THR A 350 -0.69 12.32 19.62
N PRO A 351 0.33 12.01 20.44
CA PRO A 351 0.14 11.73 21.85
C PRO A 351 -0.41 12.94 22.64
N ALA A 352 0.20 14.10 22.45
CA ALA A 352 -0.21 15.32 23.15
C ALA A 352 -1.62 15.76 22.77
N PHE A 353 -1.94 15.67 21.48
CA PHE A 353 -3.25 16.05 20.96
C PHE A 353 -4.35 15.05 21.40
N ALA A 354 -4.06 13.76 21.41
CA ALA A 354 -4.99 12.72 21.87
C ALA A 354 -5.35 12.88 23.35
N LEU A 355 -4.42 13.29 24.21
CA LEU A 355 -4.68 13.52 25.63
C LEU A 355 -5.33 14.89 25.88
N GLY A 356 -4.84 15.95 25.24
CA GLY A 356 -5.33 17.30 25.46
C GLY A 356 -6.71 17.58 24.88
N HIS A 357 -7.04 16.95 23.75
CA HIS A 357 -8.27 17.18 22.98
C HIS A 357 -8.90 15.88 22.46
N THR A 358 -9.14 14.94 23.33
CA THR A 358 -9.50 13.56 22.99
C THR A 358 -10.70 13.44 22.03
N ARG A 359 -11.81 14.16 22.30
CA ARG A 359 -13.00 14.13 21.39
C ARG A 359 -12.67 14.69 20.01
N LEU A 360 -11.95 15.81 19.94
CA LEU A 360 -11.54 16.43 18.69
C LEU A 360 -10.57 15.49 17.92
N PHE A 361 -9.67 14.83 18.61
CA PHE A 361 -8.76 13.85 18.03
C PHE A 361 -9.51 12.72 17.32
N PHE A 362 -10.45 12.05 18.00
CA PHE A 362 -11.26 10.99 17.38
C PHE A 362 -12.21 11.53 16.32
N GLY A 363 -12.75 12.74 16.50
CA GLY A 363 -13.55 13.44 15.50
C GLY A 363 -12.77 13.72 14.20
N LEU A 364 -11.51 14.11 14.31
CA LEU A 364 -10.63 14.30 13.13
C LEU A 364 -10.32 12.95 12.45
N LEU A 365 -10.06 11.89 13.21
CA LEU A 365 -9.85 10.55 12.63
C LEU A 365 -11.11 10.05 11.90
N LEU A 366 -12.29 10.28 12.45
CA LEU A 366 -13.56 10.02 11.77
C LEU A 366 -13.69 10.88 10.50
N GLY A 367 -13.37 12.16 10.57
CA GLY A 367 -13.43 13.09 9.44
C GLY A 367 -12.53 12.68 8.29
N VAL A 368 -11.25 12.37 8.56
CA VAL A 368 -10.32 11.91 7.50
C VAL A 368 -10.72 10.55 6.93
N THR A 369 -11.30 9.66 7.75
CA THR A 369 -11.85 8.39 7.28
C THR A 369 -13.07 8.60 6.38
N ALA A 370 -13.97 9.51 6.73
CA ALA A 370 -15.11 9.88 5.89
C ALA A 370 -14.65 10.48 4.55
N VAL A 371 -13.61 11.31 4.55
CA VAL A 371 -13.01 11.85 3.31
C VAL A 371 -12.48 10.71 2.45
N SER A 372 -11.74 9.74 3.02
CA SER A 372 -11.26 8.58 2.26
C SER A 372 -12.42 7.76 1.68
N ALA A 373 -13.51 7.60 2.45
CA ALA A 373 -14.73 6.93 2.00
C ALA A 373 -15.35 7.61 0.76
N VAL A 374 -15.50 8.94 0.82
CA VAL A 374 -16.05 9.72 -0.30
C VAL A 374 -15.14 9.61 -1.53
N ILE A 375 -13.82 9.72 -1.36
CA ILE A 375 -12.88 9.59 -2.48
C ILE A 375 -13.02 8.20 -3.13
N GLY A 376 -13.00 7.14 -2.33
CA GLY A 376 -13.05 5.77 -2.83
C GLY A 376 -14.40 5.36 -3.43
N LEU A 377 -15.52 5.83 -2.88
CA LEU A 377 -16.87 5.48 -3.34
C LEU A 377 -17.36 6.37 -4.49
N VAL A 378 -16.92 7.63 -4.54
CA VAL A 378 -17.48 8.63 -5.45
C VAL A 378 -16.49 9.08 -6.51
N TRP A 379 -15.24 9.38 -6.15
CA TRP A 379 -14.28 9.94 -7.08
C TRP A 379 -13.57 8.86 -7.91
N VAL A 380 -12.96 7.87 -7.26
CA VAL A 380 -12.21 6.82 -7.97
C VAL A 380 -13.04 6.08 -9.04
N PRO A 381 -14.33 5.71 -8.82
CA PRO A 381 -15.11 5.03 -9.85
C PRO A 381 -15.42 5.87 -11.11
N ARG A 382 -15.23 7.20 -11.03
CA ARG A 382 -15.42 8.12 -12.17
C ARG A 382 -14.15 8.31 -13.00
N LEU A 383 -13.02 7.81 -12.54
CA LEU A 383 -11.74 7.94 -13.25
C LEU A 383 -11.66 6.90 -14.37
N PRO A 384 -11.12 7.28 -15.55
CA PRO A 384 -10.90 6.33 -16.63
C PRO A 384 -9.82 5.31 -16.22
N ALA A 385 -10.13 4.03 -16.33
CA ALA A 385 -9.13 2.97 -16.22
C ALA A 385 -8.18 3.02 -17.42
N VAL A 386 -6.87 2.92 -17.18
CA VAL A 386 -5.88 2.88 -18.26
C VAL A 386 -5.74 1.43 -18.74
N SER A 387 -6.19 1.16 -19.96
CA SER A 387 -6.01 -0.17 -20.58
C SER A 387 -4.54 -0.42 -20.91
N PRO A 388 -3.99 -1.63 -20.73
CA PRO A 388 -2.57 -1.95 -21.03
C PRO A 388 -2.18 -1.81 -22.50
N ALA A 389 -3.15 -1.75 -23.41
CA ALA A 389 -2.92 -1.72 -24.85
C ALA A 389 -3.45 -0.43 -25.49
N GLY A 390 -2.57 0.55 -25.72
CA GLY A 390 -2.79 1.66 -26.64
C GLY A 390 -3.59 2.85 -26.09
N PRO A 391 -3.69 3.96 -26.87
CA PRO A 391 -4.48 5.12 -26.53
C PRO A 391 -5.96 4.71 -26.41
N ALA A 392 -6.61 5.26 -25.42
CA ALA A 392 -8.00 5.01 -24.99
C ALA A 392 -8.88 4.28 -26.01
N GLY A 393 -9.02 2.95 -25.85
CA GLY A 393 -10.17 2.27 -26.41
C GLY A 393 -11.45 2.81 -25.77
N PRO A 394 -12.61 2.72 -26.43
CA PRO A 394 -13.86 3.20 -25.86
C PRO A 394 -14.07 2.60 -24.46
N PRO A 395 -14.69 3.33 -23.54
CA PRO A 395 -14.89 2.88 -22.16
C PRO A 395 -15.55 1.50 -22.18
N HIS A 396 -15.07 0.60 -21.33
CA HIS A 396 -15.58 -0.77 -21.21
C HIS A 396 -17.10 -0.71 -21.13
N PRO A 397 -17.85 -1.45 -21.97
CA PRO A 397 -19.32 -1.32 -22.06
C PRO A 397 -20.04 -1.59 -20.75
N GLU A 398 -19.44 -2.29 -19.81
CA GLU A 398 -19.97 -2.51 -18.46
C GLU A 398 -20.06 -1.24 -17.58
N PHE A 399 -19.34 -0.15 -17.94
CA PHE A 399 -19.43 1.12 -17.21
C PHE A 399 -20.59 2.00 -17.68
N LEU A 400 -21.11 1.79 -18.90
CA LEU A 400 -22.22 2.56 -19.47
C LEU A 400 -23.60 1.90 -19.22
N ALA A 401 -23.66 0.60 -18.93
CA ALA A 401 -24.93 -0.10 -18.67
C ALA A 401 -25.65 0.34 -17.37
N ALA A 402 -24.98 1.05 -16.48
CA ALA A 402 -25.58 1.54 -15.24
C ALA A 402 -26.10 2.98 -15.32
N ALA A 403 -25.93 3.67 -16.46
CA ALA A 403 -26.22 5.11 -16.59
C ALA A 403 -27.47 5.44 -17.45
N HIS A 404 -28.05 4.48 -18.17
CA HIS A 404 -29.30 4.72 -18.91
C HIS A 404 -30.29 3.56 -18.70
N PRO A 405 -31.50 3.82 -18.18
CA PRO A 405 -32.59 2.86 -18.26
C PRO A 405 -33.04 2.75 -19.72
N GLU A 406 -33.23 1.51 -20.18
CA GLU A 406 -33.65 1.17 -21.53
C GLU A 406 -34.93 1.93 -21.93
N ALA A 407 -34.86 2.62 -23.07
CA ALA A 407 -36.08 3.09 -23.76
C ALA A 407 -36.78 1.89 -24.40
N PRO A 408 -38.14 1.83 -24.42
CA PRO A 408 -38.87 0.69 -24.90
C PRO A 408 -38.73 0.53 -26.43
N VAL A 409 -38.38 -0.69 -26.85
CA VAL A 409 -38.33 -1.11 -28.26
C VAL A 409 -39.76 -1.25 -28.81
N SER A 410 -40.08 -0.50 -29.87
CA SER A 410 -41.30 -0.67 -30.64
C SER A 410 -41.22 -1.92 -31.52
N PRO A 411 -42.30 -2.75 -31.59
CA PRO A 411 -42.31 -3.90 -32.46
C PRO A 411 -42.91 -3.52 -33.85
N GLY A 412 -42.14 -3.71 -34.91
CA GLY A 412 -42.70 -3.61 -36.26
C GLY A 412 -41.66 -3.44 -37.37
N GLY A 413 -41.29 -4.52 -38.02
CA GLY A 413 -40.50 -4.48 -39.26
C GLY A 413 -40.14 -5.89 -39.76
N THR A 414 -40.90 -6.36 -40.73
CA THR A 414 -40.76 -7.64 -41.43
C THR A 414 -39.43 -7.84 -42.16
N PRO A 415 -38.90 -9.05 -42.30
CA PRO A 415 -37.62 -9.31 -42.98
C PRO A 415 -37.78 -9.43 -44.48
N THR A 416 -36.99 -8.70 -45.25
CA THR A 416 -36.79 -8.89 -46.68
C THR A 416 -35.62 -9.86 -46.95
N SER A 417 -35.86 -10.78 -47.84
CA SER A 417 -35.02 -11.88 -48.30
C SER A 417 -33.62 -11.48 -48.81
N VAL A 418 -32.59 -12.21 -48.37
CA VAL A 418 -31.23 -12.15 -48.92
C VAL A 418 -31.01 -13.33 -49.85
N THR A 419 -30.68 -13.00 -51.08
CA THR A 419 -30.34 -13.93 -52.18
C THR A 419 -28.94 -14.48 -51.98
N THR A 420 -28.83 -15.80 -52.03
CA THR A 420 -27.60 -16.60 -52.05
C THR A 420 -26.80 -16.40 -53.35
N VAL A 421 -25.51 -16.09 -53.27
CA VAL A 421 -24.57 -16.26 -54.39
C VAL A 421 -23.64 -17.43 -54.07
N LYS A 422 -23.68 -18.44 -54.96
CA LYS A 422 -22.83 -19.64 -54.96
C LYS A 422 -21.38 -19.29 -55.38
N ALA A 423 -20.44 -19.90 -54.68
CA ALA A 423 -19.04 -20.06 -55.14
C ALA A 423 -18.88 -21.36 -55.90
N VAL A 424 -18.14 -21.37 -57.00
CA VAL A 424 -17.53 -22.52 -57.72
C VAL A 424 -16.37 -21.99 -58.57
N PRO A 425 -15.36 -22.82 -58.84
CA PRO A 425 -14.60 -23.78 -58.03
C PRO A 425 -13.22 -23.27 -57.57
#